data_4edff73a7b5114c2656ae7739398feef
#
_entry.id   4edff73a7b5114c2656ae7739398feef
#
_cell.length_a   1.000
_cell.length_b   1.000
_cell.length_c   1.000
_cell.angle_alpha   90.00
_cell.angle_beta   90.00
_cell.angle_gamma   90.00
#
_symmetry.space_group_name_H-M   'P 1'
#
loop_
_entity.id
_entity.type
_entity.pdbx_description
1 polymer ?
#
loop_
_entity_poly.entity_id
_entity_poly.type
_entity_poly.pdbx_seq_one_letter_code
_entity_poly.pdbx_strand_id
1 'polypeptide(L)'
;LLAGDLFDSSSASEQTLLALRRALASIHAPVFISPGNHDCLLPGSAYLTERWPENVHIFKTDAIEGVELPEKHLRVYGAGFTARHERPLLEGFRAKADGWTNLMVLHGDATQAASPYNPITPEQLAASGLAYLALGHIHQASGLLRCGSTCYAWPGCAMGRGFDELGQKGADLG
;
A
#
# COMPACT_ATOMS: atom_id res chain seq x y z
N LEU A 1 0.43 -7.21 -2.89
CA LEU A 1 0.14 -5.89 -2.31
C LEU A 1 1.13 -4.88 -2.87
N LEU A 2 0.65 -3.74 -3.40
CA LEU A 2 1.45 -2.65 -3.94
C LEU A 2 1.12 -1.38 -3.14
N ALA A 3 2.10 -0.92 -2.36
CA ALA A 3 1.88 0.09 -1.33
C ALA A 3 2.20 1.52 -1.81
N GLY A 4 1.82 1.87 -3.04
CA GLY A 4 1.88 3.22 -3.59
C GLY A 4 3.20 3.61 -4.22
N ASP A 5 3.21 4.84 -4.73
CA ASP A 5 4.36 5.43 -5.44
C ASP A 5 4.87 4.55 -6.61
N LEU A 6 3.92 3.93 -7.35
CA LEU A 6 4.23 3.22 -8.59
C LEU A 6 4.63 4.20 -9.70
N PHE A 7 4.23 5.46 -9.57
CA PHE A 7 4.57 6.57 -10.45
C PHE A 7 5.15 7.73 -9.65
N ASP A 8 6.07 8.48 -10.26
CA ASP A 8 6.67 9.68 -9.62
C ASP A 8 5.72 10.88 -9.58
N SER A 9 4.57 10.78 -10.21
CA SER A 9 3.54 11.82 -10.24
C SER A 9 2.16 11.20 -10.49
N SER A 10 1.11 11.97 -10.29
CA SER A 10 -0.27 11.55 -10.59
C SER A 10 -0.51 11.21 -12.07
N SER A 11 0.40 11.61 -12.96
CA SER A 11 0.36 11.29 -14.39
C SER A 11 1.55 10.40 -14.77
N ALA A 12 1.32 9.39 -15.59
CA ALA A 12 2.35 8.55 -16.18
C ALA A 12 2.25 8.56 -17.70
N SER A 13 3.36 8.26 -18.40
CA SER A 13 3.33 8.15 -19.86
C SER A 13 2.45 6.98 -20.28
N GLU A 14 1.81 7.07 -21.45
CA GLU A 14 1.00 5.98 -22.01
C GLU A 14 1.81 4.67 -22.12
N GLN A 15 3.08 4.77 -22.49
CA GLN A 15 3.98 3.61 -22.57
C GLN A 15 4.18 2.95 -21.18
N THR A 16 4.37 3.74 -20.13
CA THR A 16 4.53 3.24 -18.76
C THR A 16 3.25 2.56 -18.28
N LEU A 17 2.09 3.19 -18.53
CA LEU A 17 0.78 2.65 -18.17
C LEU A 17 0.50 1.32 -18.89
N LEU A 18 0.80 1.26 -20.19
CA LEU A 18 0.62 0.04 -20.97
C LEU A 18 1.52 -1.10 -20.46
N ALA A 19 2.78 -0.80 -20.14
CA ALA A 19 3.73 -1.79 -19.62
C ALA A 19 3.27 -2.33 -18.25
N LEU A 20 2.87 -1.43 -17.33
CA LEU A 20 2.37 -1.82 -16.01
C LEU A 20 1.08 -2.65 -16.12
N ARG A 21 0.12 -2.22 -16.92
CA ARG A 21 -1.15 -2.96 -17.11
C ARG A 21 -0.92 -4.35 -17.67
N ARG A 22 0.01 -4.52 -18.63
CA ARG A 22 0.39 -5.84 -19.15
C ARG A 22 1.02 -6.72 -18.08
N ALA A 23 1.94 -6.16 -17.29
CA ALA A 23 2.57 -6.87 -16.20
C ALA A 23 1.55 -7.32 -15.14
N LEU A 24 0.64 -6.43 -14.73
CA LEU A 24 -0.41 -6.77 -13.76
C LEU A 24 -1.40 -7.80 -14.31
N ALA A 25 -1.77 -7.73 -15.59
CA ALA A 25 -2.65 -8.71 -16.23
C ALA A 25 -2.03 -10.11 -16.31
N SER A 26 -0.68 -10.23 -16.30
CA SER A 26 0.00 -11.53 -16.30
C SER A 26 0.06 -12.21 -14.93
N ILE A 27 -0.33 -11.50 -13.85
CA ILE A 27 -0.36 -12.03 -12.49
C ILE A 27 -1.65 -12.83 -12.29
N HIS A 28 -1.54 -14.13 -11.99
CA HIS A 28 -2.69 -15.02 -11.74
C HIS A 28 -3.19 -14.96 -10.29
N ALA A 29 -3.10 -13.79 -9.66
CA ALA A 29 -3.56 -13.56 -8.30
C ALA A 29 -4.21 -12.17 -8.18
N PRO A 30 -5.11 -11.95 -7.21
CA PRO A 30 -5.61 -10.61 -6.92
C PRO A 30 -4.48 -9.66 -6.55
N VAL A 31 -4.49 -8.47 -7.13
CA VAL A 31 -3.52 -7.39 -6.87
C VAL A 31 -4.26 -6.25 -6.19
N PHE A 32 -3.71 -5.77 -5.09
CA PHE A 32 -4.27 -4.65 -4.31
C PHE A 32 -3.29 -3.49 -4.32
N ILE A 33 -3.77 -2.30 -4.70
CA ILE A 33 -2.95 -1.09 -4.82
C ILE A 33 -3.50 -0.02 -3.89
N SER A 34 -2.64 0.51 -3.03
CA SER A 34 -2.89 1.70 -2.20
C SER A 34 -2.09 2.87 -2.80
N PRO A 35 -2.70 3.84 -3.50
CA PRO A 35 -1.99 5.01 -4.01
C PRO A 35 -1.22 5.77 -2.94
N GLY A 36 -0.01 6.24 -3.27
CA GLY A 36 0.88 6.97 -2.37
C GLY A 36 0.86 8.49 -2.58
N ASN A 37 1.86 9.19 -2.03
CA ASN A 37 1.90 10.66 -2.09
C ASN A 37 2.35 11.20 -3.45
N HIS A 38 3.17 10.46 -4.21
CA HIS A 38 3.57 10.86 -5.56
C HIS A 38 2.46 10.63 -6.58
N ASP A 39 1.76 9.52 -6.49
CA ASP A 39 0.75 9.08 -7.43
C ASP A 39 -0.69 9.15 -6.88
N CYS A 40 -0.94 10.08 -5.94
CA CYS A 40 -2.22 10.23 -5.25
C CYS A 40 -3.41 10.47 -6.20
N LEU A 41 -4.61 10.27 -5.66
CA LEU A 41 -5.90 10.28 -6.38
C LEU A 41 -6.37 11.70 -6.74
N LEU A 42 -5.50 12.51 -7.33
CA LEU A 42 -5.89 13.82 -7.86
C LEU A 42 -6.71 13.66 -9.15
N PRO A 43 -7.50 14.69 -9.53
CA PRO A 43 -8.16 14.70 -10.82
C PRO A 43 -7.15 14.43 -11.96
N GLY A 44 -7.46 13.45 -12.82
CA GLY A 44 -6.54 13.02 -13.89
C GLY A 44 -5.53 11.95 -13.48
N SER A 45 -5.53 11.50 -12.22
CA SER A 45 -4.71 10.37 -11.80
C SER A 45 -4.99 9.12 -12.67
N ALA A 46 -3.93 8.43 -13.08
CA ALA A 46 -4.03 7.20 -13.85
C ALA A 46 -4.88 6.12 -13.15
N TYR A 47 -4.90 6.11 -11.81
CA TYR A 47 -5.75 5.20 -11.05
C TYR A 47 -7.24 5.45 -11.23
N LEU A 48 -7.63 6.68 -11.58
CA LEU A 48 -9.03 7.09 -11.77
C LEU A 48 -9.45 7.06 -13.25
N THR A 49 -8.53 7.35 -14.17
CA THR A 49 -8.83 7.55 -15.59
C THR A 49 -8.59 6.30 -16.44
N GLU A 50 -7.68 5.43 -16.02
CA GLU A 50 -7.32 4.23 -16.77
C GLU A 50 -8.21 3.02 -16.47
N ARG A 51 -8.32 2.13 -17.46
CA ARG A 51 -8.96 0.84 -17.30
C ARG A 51 -7.93 -0.19 -16.84
N TRP A 52 -8.05 -0.66 -15.62
CA TRP A 52 -7.16 -1.66 -15.02
C TRP A 52 -7.63 -3.08 -15.29
N PRO A 53 -6.73 -4.10 -15.24
CA PRO A 53 -7.11 -5.51 -15.33
C PRO A 53 -8.08 -5.93 -14.22
N GLU A 54 -8.91 -6.95 -14.50
CA GLU A 54 -9.97 -7.40 -13.55
C GLU A 54 -9.43 -7.94 -12.22
N ASN A 55 -8.20 -8.46 -12.22
CA ASN A 55 -7.53 -8.93 -11.01
C ASN A 55 -6.95 -7.80 -10.15
N VAL A 56 -7.05 -6.54 -10.57
CA VAL A 56 -6.48 -5.37 -9.87
C VAL A 56 -7.58 -4.61 -9.13
N HIS A 57 -7.45 -4.54 -7.82
CA HIS A 57 -8.25 -3.66 -6.98
C HIS A 57 -7.41 -2.47 -6.51
N ILE A 58 -7.92 -1.26 -6.73
CA ILE A 58 -7.28 -0.01 -6.32
C ILE A 58 -8.16 0.66 -5.27
N PHE A 59 -7.60 0.94 -4.11
CA PHE A 59 -8.28 1.68 -3.05
C PHE A 59 -8.36 3.16 -3.43
N LYS A 60 -9.57 3.64 -3.73
CA LYS A 60 -9.79 4.94 -4.38
C LYS A 60 -10.27 6.06 -3.45
N THR A 61 -10.19 5.84 -2.15
CA THR A 61 -10.56 6.83 -1.12
C THR A 61 -9.58 6.79 0.05
N ASP A 62 -9.59 7.84 0.86
CA ASP A 62 -8.86 7.91 2.13
C ASP A 62 -9.58 7.18 3.30
N ALA A 63 -10.74 6.61 3.04
CA ALA A 63 -11.42 5.74 3.98
C ALA A 63 -10.94 4.29 3.80
N ILE A 64 -10.59 3.63 4.90
CA ILE A 64 -10.21 2.21 4.85
C ILE A 64 -11.44 1.38 4.46
N GLU A 65 -11.31 0.64 3.38
CA GLU A 65 -12.28 -0.36 2.93
C GLU A 65 -11.66 -1.77 2.94
N GLY A 66 -12.49 -2.80 2.97
CA GLY A 66 -12.02 -4.19 2.99
C GLY A 66 -12.60 -5.01 1.84
N VAL A 67 -11.73 -5.74 1.15
CA VAL A 67 -12.09 -6.69 0.09
C VAL A 67 -11.95 -8.11 0.62
N GLU A 68 -13.01 -8.88 0.52
CA GLU A 68 -13.07 -10.26 1.00
C GLU A 68 -12.65 -11.25 -0.10
N LEU A 69 -11.82 -12.21 0.27
CA LEU A 69 -11.45 -13.37 -0.54
C LEU A 69 -11.95 -14.65 0.16
N PRO A 70 -13.23 -15.00 0.01
CA PRO A 70 -13.90 -16.03 0.82
C PRO A 70 -13.22 -17.39 0.73
N GLU A 71 -12.80 -17.80 -0.47
CA GLU A 71 -12.16 -19.11 -0.71
C GLU A 71 -10.82 -19.25 0.04
N LYS A 72 -10.22 -18.13 0.47
CA LYS A 72 -8.96 -18.10 1.21
C LYS A 72 -9.15 -17.77 2.69
N HIS A 73 -10.37 -17.48 3.15
CA HIS A 73 -10.66 -16.90 4.47
C HIS A 73 -9.76 -15.68 4.77
N LEU A 74 -9.61 -14.83 3.75
CA LEU A 74 -8.70 -13.70 3.76
C LEU A 74 -9.47 -12.40 3.47
N ARG A 75 -9.12 -11.34 4.17
CA ARG A 75 -9.59 -9.98 3.89
C ARG A 75 -8.41 -9.05 3.73
N VAL A 76 -8.44 -8.25 2.67
CA VAL A 76 -7.44 -7.23 2.40
C VAL A 76 -8.06 -5.86 2.57
N TYR A 77 -7.55 -5.10 3.53
CA TYR A 77 -7.92 -3.72 3.77
C TYR A 77 -6.96 -2.78 3.05
N GLY A 78 -7.43 -1.57 2.77
CA GLY A 78 -6.58 -0.51 2.25
C GLY A 78 -7.30 0.82 2.14
N ALA A 79 -6.54 1.85 1.85
CA ALA A 79 -6.98 3.19 1.52
C ALA A 79 -5.95 3.82 0.60
N GLY A 80 -6.29 4.87 -0.14
CA GLY A 80 -5.37 5.58 -1.03
C GLY A 80 -5.21 7.03 -0.60
N PHE A 81 -4.05 7.62 -0.86
CA PHE A 81 -3.85 9.06 -0.69
C PHE A 81 -4.72 9.82 -1.67
N THR A 82 -5.52 10.76 -1.16
CA THR A 82 -6.38 11.66 -1.96
C THR A 82 -5.72 13.01 -2.21
N ALA A 83 -4.60 13.27 -1.52
CA ALA A 83 -3.75 14.44 -1.66
C ALA A 83 -2.28 14.04 -1.47
N ARG A 84 -1.35 14.98 -1.71
CA ARG A 84 0.10 14.74 -1.50
C ARG A 84 0.48 14.53 -0.02
N HIS A 85 -0.36 14.99 0.88
CA HIS A 85 -0.24 14.76 2.33
C HIS A 85 -1.53 14.09 2.79
N GLU A 86 -1.40 13.19 3.76
CA GLU A 86 -2.56 12.44 4.25
C GLU A 86 -2.52 12.35 5.78
N ARG A 87 -3.70 12.47 6.39
CA ARG A 87 -3.91 12.30 7.81
C ARG A 87 -3.62 10.87 8.26
N PRO A 88 -3.58 10.59 9.58
CA PRO A 88 -3.48 9.22 10.10
C PRO A 88 -4.67 8.36 9.65
N LEU A 89 -4.48 7.53 8.63
CA LEU A 89 -5.57 6.69 8.08
C LEU A 89 -5.92 5.51 9.00
N LEU A 90 -4.94 5.03 9.78
CA LEU A 90 -5.14 3.90 10.70
C LEU A 90 -5.82 4.30 12.02
N GLU A 91 -6.11 5.58 12.21
CA GLU A 91 -6.74 6.07 13.44
C GLU A 91 -8.13 5.46 13.65
N GLY A 92 -8.33 4.82 14.81
CA GLY A 92 -9.59 4.17 15.18
C GLY A 92 -9.89 2.88 14.42
N PHE A 93 -9.07 2.46 13.48
CA PHE A 93 -9.30 1.23 12.73
C PHE A 93 -9.16 -0.03 13.59
N ARG A 94 -10.05 -0.98 13.35
CA ARG A 94 -10.00 -2.35 13.88
C ARG A 94 -10.50 -3.31 12.80
N ALA A 95 -9.68 -4.30 12.48
CA ALA A 95 -10.09 -5.38 11.59
C ALA A 95 -11.20 -6.23 12.23
N LYS A 96 -12.04 -6.85 11.41
CA LYS A 96 -13.09 -7.76 11.89
C LYS A 96 -12.47 -8.97 12.58
N ALA A 97 -12.96 -9.28 13.78
CA ALA A 97 -12.53 -10.45 14.57
C ALA A 97 -13.50 -11.63 14.31
N ASP A 98 -13.50 -12.16 13.10
CA ASP A 98 -14.40 -13.22 12.64
C ASP A 98 -13.67 -14.53 12.24
N GLY A 99 -12.39 -14.63 12.62
CA GLY A 99 -11.55 -15.80 12.33
C GLY A 99 -10.86 -15.78 10.96
N TRP A 100 -11.11 -14.73 10.16
CA TRP A 100 -10.39 -14.56 8.89
C TRP A 100 -9.03 -13.92 9.11
N THR A 101 -8.09 -14.24 8.23
CA THR A 101 -6.81 -13.54 8.20
C THR A 101 -7.00 -12.14 7.61
N ASN A 102 -6.63 -11.13 8.37
CA ASN A 102 -6.77 -9.73 7.96
C ASN A 102 -5.40 -9.18 7.54
N LEU A 103 -5.28 -8.78 6.28
CA LEU A 103 -4.12 -8.08 5.73
C LEU A 103 -4.49 -6.64 5.43
N MET A 104 -3.49 -5.77 5.32
CA MET A 104 -3.69 -4.40 4.87
C MET A 104 -2.54 -3.95 3.98
N VAL A 105 -2.85 -3.06 3.04
CA VAL A 105 -1.86 -2.31 2.28
C VAL A 105 -2.13 -0.83 2.44
N LEU A 106 -1.11 -0.07 2.85
CA LEU A 106 -1.16 1.39 2.97
C LEU A 106 0.16 2.01 2.53
N HIS A 107 0.08 3.23 2.05
CA HIS A 107 1.23 4.11 1.99
C HIS A 107 1.30 4.91 3.28
N GLY A 108 2.47 4.98 3.94
CA GLY A 108 2.56 5.71 5.21
C GLY A 108 3.86 5.54 5.97
N ASP A 109 3.98 6.35 7.01
CA ASP A 109 5.18 6.50 7.82
C ASP A 109 4.92 6.10 9.28
N ALA A 110 5.50 4.98 9.71
CA ALA A 110 5.48 4.57 11.11
C ALA A 110 6.82 4.87 11.84
N THR A 111 7.67 5.70 11.23
CA THR A 111 8.97 6.10 11.82
C THR A 111 8.90 7.45 12.53
N GLN A 112 7.94 8.31 12.12
CA GLN A 112 7.81 9.68 12.66
C GLN A 112 6.34 10.01 12.95
N ALA A 113 6.02 10.27 14.21
CA ALA A 113 4.66 10.59 14.64
C ALA A 113 4.10 11.90 14.04
N ALA A 114 4.97 12.83 13.64
CA ALA A 114 4.58 14.10 13.02
C ALA A 114 4.74 14.10 11.49
N SER A 115 4.87 12.94 10.87
CA SER A 115 4.95 12.83 9.41
C SER A 115 3.67 13.35 8.76
N PRO A 116 3.75 14.12 7.66
CA PRO A 116 2.56 14.51 6.89
C PRO A 116 2.05 13.41 5.95
N TYR A 117 2.65 12.21 6.00
CA TYR A 117 2.39 11.12 5.09
C TYR A 117 1.76 9.93 5.83
N ASN A 118 0.50 10.08 6.27
CA ASN A 118 -0.21 9.03 7.01
C ASN A 118 0.65 8.48 8.17
N PRO A 119 0.92 9.28 9.22
CA PRO A 119 1.67 8.81 10.36
C PRO A 119 0.94 7.67 11.08
N ILE A 120 1.67 6.61 11.38
CA ILE A 120 1.14 5.40 12.01
C ILE A 120 1.86 5.20 13.35
N THR A 121 1.10 5.08 14.44
CA THR A 121 1.69 4.86 15.78
C THR A 121 1.77 3.38 16.16
N PRO A 122 2.69 3.01 17.07
CA PRO A 122 2.75 1.65 17.59
C PRO A 122 1.42 1.19 18.22
N GLU A 123 0.69 2.09 18.88
CA GLU A 123 -0.59 1.79 19.50
C GLU A 123 -1.65 1.45 18.45
N GLN A 124 -1.67 2.15 17.34
CA GLN A 124 -2.56 1.87 16.20
C GLN A 124 -2.25 0.51 15.59
N LEU A 125 -0.97 0.20 15.37
CA LEU A 125 -0.53 -1.12 14.87
C LEU A 125 -0.95 -2.25 15.81
N ALA A 126 -0.62 -2.14 17.09
CA ALA A 126 -0.94 -3.16 18.09
C ALA A 126 -2.45 -3.42 18.22
N ALA A 127 -3.23 -2.38 18.03
CA ALA A 127 -4.68 -2.43 18.18
C ALA A 127 -5.45 -2.76 16.90
N SER A 128 -4.78 -2.79 15.74
CA SER A 128 -5.43 -2.93 14.42
C SER A 128 -6.14 -4.28 14.18
N GLY A 129 -5.68 -5.35 14.83
CA GLY A 129 -6.18 -6.70 14.58
C GLY A 129 -5.73 -7.30 13.24
N LEU A 130 -4.71 -6.72 12.62
CA LEU A 130 -4.12 -7.22 11.38
C LEU A 130 -3.11 -8.33 11.66
N ALA A 131 -3.04 -9.31 10.76
CA ALA A 131 -1.95 -10.26 10.71
C ALA A 131 -0.70 -9.62 10.06
N TYR A 132 -0.91 -8.84 8.97
CA TYR A 132 0.16 -8.18 8.26
C TYR A 132 -0.28 -6.85 7.66
N LEU A 133 0.62 -5.85 7.72
CA LEU A 133 0.48 -4.56 7.06
C LEU A 133 1.65 -4.33 6.10
N ALA A 134 1.37 -4.29 4.80
CA ALA A 134 2.33 -3.87 3.77
C ALA A 134 2.37 -2.35 3.69
N LEU A 135 3.56 -1.76 3.88
CA LEU A 135 3.77 -0.32 3.88
C LEU A 135 4.63 0.13 2.71
N GLY A 136 4.25 1.25 2.11
CA GLY A 136 5.07 2.04 1.19
C GLY A 136 5.56 3.33 1.84
N HIS A 137 6.22 4.22 1.08
CA HIS A 137 6.80 5.50 1.46
C HIS A 137 8.29 5.43 1.83
N ILE A 138 8.71 4.52 2.68
CA ILE A 138 10.11 4.40 3.08
C ILE A 138 10.87 3.60 2.03
N HIS A 139 11.89 4.20 1.42
CA HIS A 139 12.66 3.62 0.31
C HIS A 139 13.67 2.57 0.74
N GLN A 140 13.95 2.48 2.05
CA GLN A 140 14.84 1.46 2.62
C GLN A 140 14.02 0.28 3.12
N ALA A 141 14.45 -0.93 2.78
CA ALA A 141 13.85 -2.14 3.30
C ALA A 141 14.02 -2.23 4.83
N SER A 142 12.93 -2.47 5.54
CA SER A 142 12.93 -2.56 7.01
C SER A 142 13.20 -3.98 7.53
N GLY A 143 13.06 -4.99 6.68
CA GLY A 143 12.80 -6.34 7.14
C GLY A 143 11.44 -6.44 7.83
N LEU A 144 11.11 -7.64 8.31
CA LEU A 144 9.85 -7.89 9.01
C LEU A 144 9.89 -7.34 10.43
N LEU A 145 9.02 -6.39 10.72
CA LEU A 145 8.84 -5.76 12.02
C LEU A 145 7.56 -6.28 12.68
N ARG A 146 7.42 -6.09 13.99
CA ARG A 146 6.25 -6.52 14.76
C ARG A 146 5.87 -5.50 15.82
N CYS A 147 4.55 -5.25 15.92
CA CYS A 147 3.96 -4.47 17.00
C CYS A 147 2.68 -5.16 17.50
N GLY A 148 2.70 -5.65 18.75
CA GLY A 148 1.65 -6.53 19.26
C GLY A 148 1.55 -7.83 18.44
N SER A 149 0.37 -8.15 17.93
CA SER A 149 0.12 -9.29 17.03
C SER A 149 0.37 -8.95 15.55
N THR A 150 0.48 -7.67 15.19
CA THR A 150 0.60 -7.22 13.80
C THR A 150 2.05 -7.24 13.34
N CYS A 151 2.33 -7.98 12.27
CA CYS A 151 3.57 -7.87 11.51
C CYS A 151 3.45 -6.78 10.45
N TYR A 152 4.54 -6.08 10.14
CA TYR A 152 4.56 -5.07 9.10
C TYR A 152 5.95 -4.90 8.49
N ALA A 153 6.02 -4.39 7.27
CA ALA A 153 7.29 -4.13 6.60
C ALA A 153 7.15 -3.06 5.52
N TRP A 154 8.26 -2.36 5.27
CA TRP A 154 8.53 -1.65 4.03
C TRP A 154 9.50 -2.50 3.21
N PRO A 155 9.15 -2.92 1.98
CA PRO A 155 10.09 -3.64 1.10
C PRO A 155 11.19 -2.71 0.56
N GLY A 156 11.04 -1.41 0.72
CA GLY A 156 11.87 -0.40 0.09
C GLY A 156 11.49 -0.17 -1.37
N CYS A 157 12.30 0.61 -2.08
CA CYS A 157 12.12 0.81 -3.51
C CYS A 157 12.59 -0.42 -4.31
N ALA A 158 11.87 -0.76 -5.38
CA ALA A 158 12.22 -1.89 -6.25
C ALA A 158 13.51 -1.66 -7.06
N MET A 159 13.88 -0.39 -7.28
CA MET A 159 15.09 0.03 -7.97
C MET A 159 15.59 1.33 -7.37
N GLY A 160 16.87 1.39 -7.03
CA GLY A 160 17.51 2.64 -6.58
C GLY A 160 17.66 3.63 -7.73
N ARG A 161 17.35 4.89 -7.49
CA ARG A 161 17.41 6.00 -8.46
C ARG A 161 18.46 7.04 -8.12
N GLY A 162 19.02 6.99 -6.90
CA GLY A 162 20.01 7.93 -6.39
C GLY A 162 21.09 7.25 -5.55
N PHE A 163 22.13 8.00 -5.23
CA PHE A 163 23.24 7.55 -4.37
C PHE A 163 22.81 7.34 -2.90
N ASP A 164 21.66 7.83 -2.51
CA ASP A 164 21.00 7.65 -1.22
C ASP A 164 20.17 6.36 -1.15
N GLU A 165 19.93 5.72 -2.30
CA GLU A 165 19.16 4.49 -2.42
C GLU A 165 20.03 3.27 -2.74
N LEU A 166 21.19 3.17 -2.10
CA LEU A 166 22.10 2.04 -2.27
C LEU A 166 21.60 0.78 -1.56
N GLY A 167 22.24 -0.35 -1.89
CA GLY A 167 21.98 -1.63 -1.26
C GLY A 167 21.03 -2.53 -2.05
N GLN A 168 20.69 -3.65 -1.44
CA GLN A 168 19.86 -4.70 -2.04
C GLN A 168 18.42 -4.19 -2.21
N LYS A 169 17.83 -4.44 -3.38
CA LYS A 169 16.45 -4.09 -3.73
C LYS A 169 15.64 -5.35 -3.98
N GLY A 170 14.33 -5.25 -3.81
CA GLY A 170 13.48 -6.41 -3.99
C GLY A 170 12.03 -6.19 -3.55
N ALA A 171 11.41 -7.29 -3.18
CA ALA A 171 10.06 -7.35 -2.64
C ALA A 171 10.03 -8.34 -1.48
N ASP A 172 9.10 -8.16 -0.56
CA ASP A 172 8.87 -9.12 0.51
C ASP A 172 7.99 -10.27 0.01
N LEU A 173 8.42 -11.50 0.33
CA LEU A 173 7.64 -12.72 0.11
C LEU A 173 7.14 -13.21 1.48
N GLY A 174 5.81 -13.35 1.61
CA GLY A 174 5.13 -13.81 2.82
C GLY A 174 4.40 -15.14 2.66
#